data_fdfc1640282f3157da41e3c99b79ce66
#
_entry.id   fdfc1640282f3157da41e3c99b79ce66
#
_cell.length_a   1.000
_cell.length_b   1.000
_cell.length_c   1.000
_cell.angle_alpha   90.00
_cell.angle_beta   90.00
_cell.angle_gamma   90.00
#
_symmetry.space_group_name_H-M   'P 1'
#
loop_
_entity.id
_entity.type
_entity.pdbx_description
1 polymer ?
#
loop_
_entity_poly.entity_id
_entity_poly.type
_entity_poly.pdbx_seq_one_letter_code
_entity_poly.pdbx_strand_id
1 'polypeptide(L)'
;MKKYLGLATLTTVAALVLTACGGGSTASTDSSATIDPAANADKSITLWLAGGDTPDELRTYLTDTFKDQTGATLKIEEQGWGDLVTKMTTALPDPNNTPDVVEMGNTQSPTFTNIGAFADISDMYEELGGAKLIPSFVEAGAVDGKNFTLPYYAGSRYMFQRADVWEEAGVDTPTTLEEFNTAVKTITEENPRDIKNFSGFFLGGQDWRNSVSWIFANNGDLAKKEGDTWVSTLSDPDTLKGLAQIQDLYRNASKAPSDAKDATPWLYINDTDQILDDEGEATGKTSLAAATIMAPGWAHWSIGDLAKQDGKDVREWNDEKFSAFVLPGNDGNPAPVLAGGSNIGISAQSQNPDLAKELMRIIFSAEYQNLLGENGLGPANADYNAALGDDQFAQAAIASASNSKLTPAAPGWAAVESSMILEEFFGKIRDADDLKALAEEYDAKIDPLLNLK
;
A
#
# COMPACT_ATOMS: atom_id res chain seq x y z
N MET A 1 13.56 20.41 80.27
CA MET A 1 14.66 21.30 80.74
C MET A 1 15.16 22.11 79.57
N LYS A 2 15.02 23.42 79.70
CA LYS A 2 15.80 24.55 79.17
C LYS A 2 16.00 24.60 77.65
N LYS A 3 15.32 25.50 76.86
CA LYS A 3 15.61 26.92 76.69
C LYS A 3 16.93 27.15 75.94
N TYR A 4 17.11 27.88 74.84
CA TYR A 4 16.84 29.28 74.44
C TYR A 4 16.95 29.39 72.89
N LEU A 5 16.14 29.99 72.12
CA LEU A 5 15.97 31.47 71.78
C LEU A 5 17.25 32.16 71.31
N GLY A 6 17.26 32.63 70.08
CA GLY A 6 18.22 33.59 69.53
C GLY A 6 17.82 34.10 68.15
N LEU A 7 17.42 35.35 68.14
CA LEU A 7 16.80 36.15 67.10
C LEU A 7 17.85 37.00 66.33
N ALA A 8 17.52 37.37 65.08
CA ALA A 8 17.97 38.57 64.29
C ALA A 8 19.36 38.49 63.62
N THR A 9 19.64 38.99 62.46
CA THR A 9 19.25 40.24 61.81
C THR A 9 19.59 40.21 60.29
N LEU A 10 18.87 40.99 59.51
CA LEU A 10 19.14 41.45 58.16
C LEU A 10 20.53 41.99 57.92
N THR A 11 21.10 41.77 56.74
CA THR A 11 21.79 42.82 55.97
C THR A 11 21.85 42.45 54.46
N THR A 12 21.31 43.36 53.70
CA THR A 12 21.39 43.53 52.23
C THR A 12 22.80 43.93 51.83
N VAL A 13 23.39 43.26 50.81
CA VAL A 13 24.43 43.92 50.00
C VAL A 13 24.26 43.46 48.56
N ALA A 14 23.97 44.40 47.69
CA ALA A 14 24.06 44.32 46.25
C ALA A 14 25.52 44.42 45.82
N ALA A 15 25.95 43.51 44.93
CA ALA A 15 27.15 43.73 44.15
C ALA A 15 26.98 43.15 42.75
N LEU A 16 26.90 44.05 41.79
CA LEU A 16 27.09 43.75 40.35
C LEU A 16 28.57 43.40 40.10
N VAL A 17 28.81 42.31 39.38
CA VAL A 17 30.06 42.18 38.63
C VAL A 17 29.70 41.52 37.26
N LEU A 18 29.88 42.31 36.22
CA LEU A 18 30.06 41.83 34.84
C LEU A 18 31.46 41.21 34.74
N THR A 19 31.54 40.01 34.11
CA THR A 19 32.63 39.72 33.20
C THR A 19 32.30 38.55 32.28
N ALA A 20 32.72 38.72 31.05
CA ALA A 20 32.43 37.93 29.86
C ALA A 20 33.34 36.70 29.71
N CYS A 21 32.95 35.90 28.70
CA CYS A 21 33.71 34.96 27.89
C CYS A 21 33.80 33.49 28.25
N GLY A 22 33.19 32.69 27.38
CA GLY A 22 33.85 31.52 26.78
C GLY A 22 33.51 30.17 27.35
N GLY A 23 32.67 29.45 26.65
CA GLY A 23 32.50 27.98 26.86
C GLY A 23 31.27 27.48 26.13
N GLY A 24 31.42 27.00 24.90
CA GLY A 24 30.32 26.42 24.15
C GLY A 24 29.79 25.18 24.87
N SER A 25 28.56 25.27 25.31
CA SER A 25 27.73 24.13 25.65
C SER A 25 26.79 23.97 24.46
N THR A 26 26.97 22.86 23.72
CA THR A 26 25.96 22.37 22.80
C THR A 26 24.71 22.07 23.62
N ALA A 27 23.79 23.04 23.66
CA ALA A 27 22.43 22.77 24.07
C ALA A 27 21.81 21.91 22.95
N SER A 28 21.56 20.66 23.24
CA SER A 28 20.59 19.87 22.49
C SER A 28 19.26 20.63 22.61
N THR A 29 18.86 21.28 21.53
CA THR A 29 17.51 21.83 21.39
C THR A 29 16.56 20.66 21.20
N ASP A 30 16.05 20.15 22.30
CA ASP A 30 14.82 19.37 22.35
C ASP A 30 13.70 20.40 22.07
N SER A 31 13.40 20.62 20.80
CA SER A 31 12.38 21.58 20.37
C SER A 31 11.09 20.86 20.02
N SER A 32 10.46 20.21 21.00
CA SER A 32 9.01 20.07 20.96
C SER A 32 8.43 21.46 21.30
N ALA A 33 8.20 22.28 20.28
CA ALA A 33 7.47 23.54 20.47
C ALA A 33 6.08 23.17 20.99
N THR A 34 5.80 23.50 22.23
CA THR A 34 4.49 23.28 22.86
C THR A 34 3.48 24.08 22.06
N ILE A 35 2.59 23.43 21.34
CA ILE A 35 1.52 24.10 20.60
C ILE A 35 0.58 24.74 21.62
N ASP A 36 0.32 26.05 21.48
CA ASP A 36 -0.71 26.73 22.26
C ASP A 36 -2.05 26.67 21.49
N PRO A 37 -3.04 25.86 21.96
CA PRO A 37 -4.32 25.74 21.29
C PRO A 37 -5.08 27.05 21.13
N ALA A 38 -4.92 27.96 22.08
CA ALA A 38 -5.60 29.26 22.02
C ALA A 38 -5.04 30.15 20.88
N ALA A 39 -3.76 30.03 20.56
CA ALA A 39 -3.11 30.78 19.49
C ALA A 39 -3.47 30.25 18.07
N ASN A 40 -4.10 29.10 17.99
CA ASN A 40 -4.45 28.46 16.71
C ASN A 40 -5.96 28.35 16.46
N ALA A 41 -6.80 28.92 17.33
CA ALA A 41 -8.27 28.76 17.24
C ALA A 41 -8.87 29.19 15.89
N ASP A 42 -8.26 30.20 15.26
CA ASP A 42 -8.69 30.74 13.96
C ASP A 42 -7.93 30.12 12.75
N LYS A 43 -6.99 29.20 13.00
CA LYS A 43 -6.22 28.55 11.94
C LYS A 43 -6.92 27.29 11.43
N SER A 44 -6.63 26.95 10.20
CA SER A 44 -7.03 25.68 9.61
C SER A 44 -5.94 25.14 8.71
N ILE A 45 -5.82 23.81 8.66
CA ILE A 45 -5.00 23.08 7.68
C ILE A 45 -5.88 22.17 6.85
N THR A 46 -5.40 21.80 5.67
CA THR A 46 -6.09 20.88 4.75
C THR A 46 -5.30 19.58 4.59
N LEU A 47 -5.98 18.47 4.81
CA LEU A 47 -5.51 17.12 4.50
C LEU A 47 -6.22 16.63 3.23
N TRP A 48 -5.47 16.24 2.23
CA TRP A 48 -6.00 15.45 1.12
C TRP A 48 -5.88 13.97 1.42
N LEU A 49 -7.02 13.26 1.33
CA LEU A 49 -7.09 11.80 1.37
C LEU A 49 -7.44 11.26 -0.02
N ALA A 50 -6.88 10.11 -0.36
CA ALA A 50 -7.08 9.47 -1.65
C ALA A 50 -8.25 8.49 -1.63
N GLY A 51 -9.21 8.66 -2.53
CA GLY A 51 -10.40 7.83 -2.59
C GLY A 51 -11.22 7.83 -1.29
N GLY A 52 -12.10 6.85 -1.17
CA GLY A 52 -12.88 6.59 0.05
C GLY A 52 -12.21 5.57 0.98
N ASP A 53 -10.90 5.36 0.87
CA ASP A 53 -10.20 4.25 1.54
C ASP A 53 -10.06 4.44 3.05
N THR A 54 -9.98 5.70 3.51
CA THR A 54 -9.99 6.03 4.95
C THR A 54 -11.42 6.13 5.45
N PRO A 55 -11.90 5.20 6.32
CA PRO A 55 -13.26 5.21 6.86
C PRO A 55 -13.63 6.47 7.64
N ASP A 56 -14.93 6.73 7.76
CA ASP A 56 -15.45 7.91 8.47
C ASP A 56 -15.03 7.97 9.95
N GLU A 57 -14.88 6.83 10.61
CA GLU A 57 -14.40 6.75 11.98
C GLU A 57 -12.98 7.32 12.13
N LEU A 58 -12.07 6.95 11.22
CA LEU A 58 -10.71 7.45 11.20
C LEU A 58 -10.66 8.96 10.88
N ARG A 59 -11.49 9.40 9.95
CA ARG A 59 -11.62 10.83 9.60
C ARG A 59 -12.11 11.65 10.79
N THR A 60 -13.08 11.14 11.51
CA THR A 60 -13.63 11.75 12.75
C THR A 60 -12.55 11.84 13.82
N TYR A 61 -11.82 10.73 14.05
CA TYR A 61 -10.71 10.71 15.00
C TYR A 61 -9.67 11.79 14.69
N LEU A 62 -9.24 11.89 13.41
CA LEU A 62 -8.26 12.91 13.00
C LEU A 62 -8.76 14.33 13.25
N THR A 63 -10.01 14.64 12.88
CA THR A 63 -10.56 16.00 13.04
C THR A 63 -10.72 16.39 14.50
N ASP A 64 -11.22 15.49 15.32
CA ASP A 64 -11.48 15.76 16.73
C ASP A 64 -10.18 15.85 17.52
N THR A 65 -9.28 14.86 17.35
CA THR A 65 -7.97 14.85 18.03
C THR A 65 -7.13 16.06 17.63
N PHE A 66 -7.09 16.40 16.34
CA PHE A 66 -6.37 17.56 15.87
C PHE A 66 -6.90 18.86 16.48
N LYS A 67 -8.23 19.00 16.55
CA LYS A 67 -8.87 20.17 17.19
C LYS A 67 -8.54 20.25 18.66
N ASP A 68 -8.61 19.12 19.37
CA ASP A 68 -8.35 19.07 20.80
C ASP A 68 -6.90 19.37 21.15
N GLN A 69 -5.95 18.85 20.38
CA GLN A 69 -4.51 19.02 20.65
C GLN A 69 -3.99 20.37 20.17
N THR A 70 -4.47 20.87 19.03
CA THR A 70 -3.88 22.08 18.42
C THR A 70 -4.74 23.32 18.53
N GLY A 71 -6.03 23.21 18.82
CA GLY A 71 -7.01 24.28 18.73
C GLY A 71 -7.39 24.69 17.30
N ALA A 72 -6.62 24.27 16.28
CA ALA A 72 -6.88 24.56 14.87
C ALA A 72 -7.95 23.64 14.28
N THR A 73 -8.45 23.97 13.10
CA THR A 73 -9.43 23.14 12.37
C THR A 73 -8.73 22.31 11.30
N LEU A 74 -8.97 21.00 11.28
CA LEU A 74 -8.57 20.12 10.18
C LEU A 74 -9.71 20.05 9.16
N LYS A 75 -9.40 20.36 7.89
CA LYS A 75 -10.28 20.14 6.75
C LYS A 75 -9.78 18.92 6.01
N ILE A 76 -10.64 17.91 5.83
CA ILE A 76 -10.34 16.72 5.03
C ILE A 76 -11.04 16.87 3.68
N GLU A 77 -10.26 16.76 2.61
CA GLU A 77 -10.75 16.79 1.24
C GLU A 77 -10.39 15.48 0.54
N GLU A 78 -11.41 14.77 0.04
CA GLU A 78 -11.22 13.53 -0.69
C GLU A 78 -10.89 13.81 -2.15
N GLN A 79 -9.85 13.15 -2.65
CA GLN A 79 -9.39 13.21 -4.03
C GLN A 79 -9.55 11.84 -4.70
N GLY A 80 -10.23 11.80 -5.85
CA GLY A 80 -10.37 10.54 -6.59
C GLY A 80 -9.04 9.99 -7.08
N TRP A 81 -8.83 8.68 -6.97
CA TRP A 81 -7.61 8.02 -7.44
C TRP A 81 -7.27 8.31 -8.91
N GLY A 82 -8.30 8.41 -9.76
CA GLY A 82 -8.11 8.58 -11.20
C GLY A 82 -7.53 9.94 -11.62
N ASP A 83 -7.70 10.99 -10.81
CA ASP A 83 -7.24 12.34 -11.11
C ASP A 83 -6.24 12.91 -10.09
N LEU A 84 -5.91 12.13 -9.06
CA LEU A 84 -5.03 12.52 -7.96
C LEU A 84 -3.67 13.06 -8.44
N VAL A 85 -2.99 12.33 -9.34
CA VAL A 85 -1.69 12.74 -9.90
C VAL A 85 -1.79 14.09 -10.60
N THR A 86 -2.83 14.29 -11.42
CA THR A 86 -3.06 15.57 -12.12
C THR A 86 -3.30 16.72 -11.16
N LYS A 87 -4.11 16.47 -10.11
CA LYS A 87 -4.39 17.47 -9.07
C LYS A 87 -3.14 17.81 -8.27
N MET A 88 -2.36 16.81 -7.83
CA MET A 88 -1.10 17.07 -7.12
C MET A 88 -0.11 17.87 -7.96
N THR A 89 0.03 17.53 -9.25
CA THR A 89 0.92 18.25 -10.19
C THR A 89 0.59 19.74 -10.26
N THR A 90 -0.68 20.10 -10.14
CA THR A 90 -1.13 21.51 -10.22
C THR A 90 -1.16 22.21 -8.87
N ALA A 91 -1.53 21.51 -7.79
CA ALA A 91 -1.75 22.13 -6.48
C ALA A 91 -0.45 22.24 -5.67
N LEU A 92 0.42 21.22 -5.65
CA LEU A 92 1.60 21.20 -4.79
C LEU A 92 2.60 22.35 -5.05
N PRO A 93 2.81 22.82 -6.30
CA PRO A 93 3.66 23.97 -6.57
C PRO A 93 3.06 25.33 -6.18
N ASP A 94 1.73 25.42 -5.98
CA ASP A 94 1.04 26.69 -5.73
C ASP A 94 0.81 26.90 -4.22
N PRO A 95 1.52 27.84 -3.57
CA PRO A 95 1.41 28.06 -2.13
C PRO A 95 0.03 28.55 -1.66
N ASN A 96 -0.86 28.98 -2.60
CA ASN A 96 -2.20 29.43 -2.24
C ASN A 96 -3.25 28.31 -2.32
N ASN A 97 -2.96 27.24 -3.08
CA ASN A 97 -3.89 26.14 -3.32
C ASN A 97 -3.36 24.79 -2.85
N THR A 98 -2.10 24.74 -2.36
CA THR A 98 -1.52 23.50 -1.84
C THR A 98 -2.23 23.04 -0.57
N PRO A 99 -2.60 21.76 -0.43
CA PRO A 99 -2.96 21.19 0.87
C PRO A 99 -1.74 21.15 1.79
N ASP A 100 -1.94 21.13 3.10
CA ASP A 100 -0.84 21.08 4.06
C ASP A 100 -0.26 19.67 4.20
N VAL A 101 -1.11 18.65 4.16
CA VAL A 101 -0.74 17.24 4.21
C VAL A 101 -1.46 16.47 3.10
N VAL A 102 -0.76 15.53 2.46
CA VAL A 102 -1.27 14.80 1.29
C VAL A 102 -1.00 13.31 1.41
N GLU A 103 -2.05 12.53 1.28
CA GLU A 103 -1.97 11.10 0.97
C GLU A 103 -1.83 10.90 -0.53
N MET A 104 -1.01 9.94 -0.92
CA MET A 104 -0.84 9.50 -2.31
C MET A 104 -0.50 8.02 -2.38
N GLY A 105 -0.72 7.40 -3.51
CA GLY A 105 -0.27 6.02 -3.74
C GLY A 105 1.24 5.89 -3.55
N ASN A 106 1.67 4.81 -2.94
CA ASN A 106 3.08 4.53 -2.70
C ASN A 106 3.92 4.52 -4.00
N THR A 107 3.35 4.05 -5.12
CA THR A 107 4.01 4.05 -6.44
C THR A 107 4.17 5.45 -7.04
N GLN A 108 3.36 6.40 -6.59
CA GLN A 108 3.39 7.81 -7.05
C GLN A 108 4.37 8.66 -6.22
N SER A 109 4.62 8.25 -4.97
CA SER A 109 5.46 8.97 -4.02
C SER A 109 6.84 9.35 -4.61
N PRO A 110 7.61 8.45 -5.26
CA PRO A 110 8.91 8.79 -5.82
C PRO A 110 8.89 9.94 -6.82
N THR A 111 7.85 10.02 -7.65
CA THR A 111 7.71 11.10 -8.64
C THR A 111 7.64 12.46 -7.98
N PHE A 112 6.83 12.61 -6.94
CA PHE A 112 6.63 13.89 -6.28
C PHE A 112 7.74 14.23 -5.28
N THR A 113 8.36 13.22 -4.64
CA THR A 113 9.50 13.45 -3.75
C THR A 113 10.74 13.90 -4.52
N ASN A 114 11.02 13.32 -5.68
CA ASN A 114 12.17 13.69 -6.52
C ASN A 114 12.12 15.11 -7.06
N ILE A 115 10.92 15.68 -7.26
CA ILE A 115 10.76 17.09 -7.70
C ILE A 115 10.67 18.08 -6.52
N GLY A 116 10.80 17.62 -5.28
CA GLY A 116 10.77 18.48 -4.10
C GLY A 116 9.39 19.00 -3.73
N ALA A 117 8.32 18.26 -4.05
CA ALA A 117 6.95 18.65 -3.73
C ALA A 117 6.62 18.52 -2.24
N PHE A 118 7.41 17.78 -1.47
CA PHE A 118 7.22 17.53 -0.04
C PHE A 118 8.36 18.10 0.80
N ALA A 119 8.04 18.47 2.03
CA ALA A 119 9.01 18.93 3.01
C ALA A 119 9.88 17.78 3.51
N ASP A 120 11.14 18.08 3.84
CA ASP A 120 12.04 17.15 4.52
C ASP A 120 11.53 16.91 5.95
N ILE A 121 11.14 15.69 6.27
CA ILE A 121 10.63 15.25 7.58
C ILE A 121 11.56 14.23 8.24
N SER A 122 12.82 14.17 7.82
CA SER A 122 13.82 13.24 8.37
C SER A 122 14.05 13.46 9.88
N ASP A 123 13.84 14.68 10.37
CA ASP A 123 13.92 15.03 11.79
C ASP A 123 12.83 14.35 12.64
N MET A 124 11.70 13.97 12.02
CA MET A 124 10.59 13.28 12.66
C MET A 124 10.64 11.74 12.51
N TYR A 125 11.51 11.21 11.67
CA TYR A 125 11.49 9.79 11.27
C TYR A 125 11.49 8.84 12.45
N GLU A 126 12.41 9.03 13.40
CA GLU A 126 12.50 8.16 14.60
C GLU A 126 11.29 8.32 15.51
N GLU A 127 10.79 9.55 15.69
CA GLU A 127 9.59 9.85 16.47
C GLU A 127 8.34 9.17 15.90
N LEU A 128 8.21 9.16 14.56
CA LEU A 128 7.06 8.61 13.85
C LEU A 128 7.10 7.08 13.66
N GLY A 129 8.12 6.40 14.18
CA GLY A 129 8.20 4.94 14.17
C GLY A 129 9.53 4.38 13.65
N GLY A 130 10.33 5.17 12.94
CA GLY A 130 11.68 4.80 12.51
C GLY A 130 11.72 3.47 11.76
N ALA A 131 12.62 2.59 12.19
CA ALA A 131 12.83 1.27 11.58
C ALA A 131 11.64 0.28 11.75
N LYS A 132 10.57 0.68 12.47
CA LYS A 132 9.32 -0.10 12.60
C LYS A 132 8.34 0.16 11.48
N LEU A 133 8.55 1.23 10.72
CA LEU A 133 7.75 1.54 9.54
C LEU A 133 8.04 0.56 8.40
N ILE A 134 7.07 0.35 7.52
CA ILE A 134 7.19 -0.57 6.37
C ILE A 134 8.35 -0.10 5.47
N PRO A 135 9.44 -0.88 5.36
CA PRO A 135 10.69 -0.41 4.74
C PRO A 135 10.52 0.02 3.28
N SER A 136 9.77 -0.75 2.47
CA SER A 136 9.55 -0.44 1.06
C SER A 136 8.82 0.88 0.84
N PHE A 137 7.89 1.25 1.73
CA PHE A 137 7.17 2.54 1.65
C PHE A 137 8.07 3.71 2.11
N VAL A 138 8.93 3.48 3.11
CA VAL A 138 9.94 4.48 3.51
C VAL A 138 10.90 4.74 2.35
N GLU A 139 11.34 3.68 1.66
CA GLU A 139 12.19 3.81 0.46
C GLU A 139 11.51 4.62 -0.66
N ALA A 140 10.21 4.39 -0.90
CA ALA A 140 9.44 5.16 -1.88
C ALA A 140 9.33 6.66 -1.55
N GLY A 141 9.37 7.00 -0.27
CA GLY A 141 9.29 8.38 0.23
C GLY A 141 10.64 9.05 0.42
N ALA A 142 11.75 8.36 0.12
CA ALA A 142 13.09 8.83 0.40
C ALA A 142 13.85 9.26 -0.88
N VAL A 143 14.60 10.37 -0.77
CA VAL A 143 15.51 10.85 -1.82
C VAL A 143 16.83 11.26 -1.16
N ASP A 144 17.95 10.76 -1.67
CA ASP A 144 19.31 11.06 -1.19
C ASP A 144 19.47 10.89 0.34
N GLY A 145 18.84 9.83 0.90
CA GLY A 145 18.90 9.49 2.33
C GLY A 145 18.05 10.38 3.23
N LYS A 146 17.16 11.18 2.69
CA LYS A 146 16.19 12.00 3.39
C LYS A 146 14.78 11.51 3.16
N ASN A 147 13.92 11.59 4.19
CA ASN A 147 12.53 11.20 4.15
C ASN A 147 11.63 12.41 3.88
N PHE A 148 10.75 12.30 2.88
CA PHE A 148 9.79 13.34 2.48
C PHE A 148 8.35 12.86 2.64
N THR A 149 8.11 11.58 2.46
CA THR A 149 6.83 10.94 2.77
C THR A 149 7.09 9.64 3.53
N LEU A 150 6.11 9.24 4.35
CA LEU A 150 6.16 8.01 5.13
C LEU A 150 4.94 7.14 4.83
N PRO A 151 4.96 5.83 5.17
CA PRO A 151 3.79 4.98 5.00
C PRO A 151 2.57 5.56 5.70
N TYR A 152 1.40 5.51 5.06
CA TYR A 152 0.13 5.86 5.70
C TYR A 152 -0.61 4.60 6.15
N TYR A 153 -0.93 3.72 5.21
CA TYR A 153 -1.43 2.37 5.48
C TYR A 153 -0.97 1.40 4.39
N ALA A 154 -0.91 0.11 4.72
CA ALA A 154 -0.64 -0.96 3.79
C ALA A 154 -1.93 -1.68 3.37
N GLY A 155 -2.02 -1.98 2.08
CA GLY A 155 -3.07 -2.79 1.47
C GLY A 155 -2.47 -3.89 0.60
N SER A 156 -1.68 -4.78 1.19
CA SER A 156 -0.97 -5.83 0.44
C SER A 156 -1.92 -6.79 -0.25
N ARG A 157 -1.42 -7.40 -1.33
CA ARG A 157 -2.14 -8.40 -2.09
C ARG A 157 -1.85 -9.79 -1.56
N TYR A 158 -2.86 -10.67 -1.56
CA TYR A 158 -2.71 -12.08 -1.25
C TYR A 158 -3.72 -12.91 -2.03
N MET A 159 -3.65 -14.22 -1.86
CA MET A 159 -4.47 -15.16 -2.60
C MET A 159 -5.80 -15.38 -1.90
N PHE A 160 -6.86 -15.44 -2.67
CA PHE A 160 -8.18 -15.93 -2.28
C PHE A 160 -8.50 -17.15 -3.10
N GLN A 161 -8.99 -18.20 -2.46
CA GLN A 161 -9.34 -19.44 -3.15
C GLN A 161 -10.73 -19.94 -2.77
N ARG A 162 -11.31 -20.70 -3.66
CA ARG A 162 -12.45 -21.58 -3.45
C ARG A 162 -11.96 -22.89 -2.84
N ALA A 163 -11.91 -22.96 -1.52
CA ALA A 163 -11.46 -24.14 -0.78
C ALA A 163 -12.25 -25.39 -1.20
N ASP A 164 -13.56 -25.25 -1.38
CA ASP A 164 -14.45 -26.31 -1.86
C ASP A 164 -14.05 -26.84 -3.26
N VAL A 165 -13.67 -25.97 -4.18
CA VAL A 165 -13.25 -26.38 -5.54
C VAL A 165 -11.85 -27.00 -5.53
N TRP A 166 -10.94 -26.52 -4.67
CA TRP A 166 -9.62 -27.12 -4.49
C TRP A 166 -9.73 -28.55 -3.93
N GLU A 167 -10.62 -28.76 -2.93
CA GLU A 167 -10.91 -30.09 -2.39
C GLU A 167 -11.53 -31.01 -3.44
N GLU A 168 -12.50 -30.53 -4.21
CA GLU A 168 -13.12 -31.30 -5.32
C GLU A 168 -12.10 -31.71 -6.37
N ALA A 169 -11.10 -30.89 -6.67
CA ALA A 169 -10.01 -31.21 -7.58
C ALA A 169 -8.91 -32.09 -6.94
N GLY A 170 -8.99 -32.37 -5.64
CA GLY A 170 -8.01 -33.18 -4.92
C GLY A 170 -6.63 -32.52 -4.81
N VAL A 171 -6.59 -31.19 -4.72
CA VAL A 171 -5.35 -30.40 -4.69
C VAL A 171 -5.19 -29.74 -3.32
N ASP A 172 -4.05 -29.96 -2.69
CA ASP A 172 -3.68 -29.38 -1.40
C ASP A 172 -3.19 -27.93 -1.55
N THR A 173 -3.26 -27.16 -0.45
CA THR A 173 -2.69 -25.82 -0.40
C THR A 173 -1.18 -25.85 -0.62
N PRO A 174 -0.64 -25.11 -1.62
CA PRO A 174 0.76 -25.15 -1.99
C PRO A 174 1.66 -24.48 -0.95
N THR A 175 2.88 -25.00 -0.82
CA THR A 175 3.92 -24.45 0.06
C THR A 175 5.06 -23.77 -0.70
N THR A 176 5.12 -23.98 -2.02
CA THR A 176 6.10 -23.36 -2.92
C THR A 176 5.42 -22.75 -4.14
N LEU A 177 6.10 -21.80 -4.80
CA LEU A 177 5.59 -21.18 -6.03
C LEU A 177 5.40 -22.19 -7.15
N GLU A 178 6.28 -23.20 -7.26
CA GLU A 178 6.16 -24.27 -8.25
C GLU A 178 4.93 -25.14 -7.98
N GLU A 179 4.69 -25.49 -6.72
CA GLU A 179 3.48 -26.21 -6.31
C GLU A 179 2.22 -25.39 -6.60
N PHE A 180 2.22 -24.08 -6.33
CA PHE A 180 1.12 -23.18 -6.66
C PHE A 180 0.83 -23.20 -8.17
N ASN A 181 1.86 -22.95 -8.99
CA ASN A 181 1.72 -22.93 -10.45
C ASN A 181 1.20 -24.27 -10.99
N THR A 182 1.61 -25.38 -10.39
CA THR A 182 1.15 -26.72 -10.76
C THR A 182 -0.30 -26.95 -10.33
N ALA A 183 -0.63 -26.59 -9.08
CA ALA A 183 -1.96 -26.74 -8.51
C ALA A 183 -3.04 -26.03 -9.34
N VAL A 184 -2.83 -24.76 -9.66
CA VAL A 184 -3.83 -23.99 -10.43
C VAL A 184 -3.98 -24.47 -11.89
N LYS A 185 -2.94 -25.04 -12.49
CA LYS A 185 -3.04 -25.71 -13.80
C LYS A 185 -3.85 -26.99 -13.70
N THR A 186 -3.58 -27.82 -12.70
CA THR A 186 -4.34 -29.05 -12.44
C THR A 186 -5.82 -28.74 -12.24
N ILE A 187 -6.15 -27.74 -11.41
CA ILE A 187 -7.54 -27.32 -11.17
C ILE A 187 -8.22 -26.84 -12.48
N THR A 188 -7.46 -26.15 -13.37
CA THR A 188 -7.99 -25.73 -14.67
C THR A 188 -8.30 -26.93 -15.57
N GLU A 189 -7.41 -27.92 -15.57
CA GLU A 189 -7.54 -29.13 -16.41
C GLU A 189 -8.65 -30.03 -15.90
N GLU A 190 -8.69 -30.32 -14.61
CA GLU A 190 -9.70 -31.15 -13.96
C GLU A 190 -11.10 -30.54 -14.06
N ASN A 191 -11.19 -29.20 -13.93
CA ASN A 191 -12.45 -28.44 -13.97
C ASN A 191 -13.60 -29.19 -13.27
N PRO A 192 -13.55 -29.43 -11.94
CA PRO A 192 -14.39 -30.43 -11.27
C PRO A 192 -15.90 -30.13 -11.35
N ARG A 193 -16.28 -28.93 -11.74
CA ARG A 193 -17.68 -28.50 -11.91
C ARG A 193 -18.11 -28.38 -13.38
N ASP A 194 -17.25 -28.74 -14.33
CA ASP A 194 -17.52 -28.63 -15.76
C ASP A 194 -17.99 -27.23 -16.21
N ILE A 195 -17.29 -26.20 -15.73
CA ILE A 195 -17.62 -24.79 -15.98
C ILE A 195 -16.92 -24.31 -17.24
N LYS A 196 -17.66 -23.72 -18.16
CA LYS A 196 -17.10 -23.18 -19.40
C LYS A 196 -16.19 -21.96 -19.09
N ASN A 197 -15.00 -21.94 -19.71
CA ASN A 197 -13.99 -20.88 -19.53
C ASN A 197 -13.53 -20.73 -18.06
N PHE A 198 -13.51 -21.83 -17.30
CA PHE A 198 -13.07 -21.85 -15.92
C PHE A 198 -11.56 -21.71 -15.81
N SER A 199 -11.11 -20.92 -14.83
CA SER A 199 -9.71 -20.68 -14.49
C SER A 199 -9.38 -21.31 -13.13
N GLY A 200 -8.34 -22.12 -13.05
CA GLY A 200 -7.76 -22.49 -11.75
C GLY A 200 -7.20 -21.25 -11.03
N PHE A 201 -6.61 -20.33 -11.80
CA PHE A 201 -6.21 -19.00 -11.33
C PHE A 201 -6.61 -17.94 -12.35
N PHE A 202 -7.46 -16.99 -11.96
CA PHE A 202 -7.83 -15.88 -12.83
C PHE A 202 -6.74 -14.82 -12.80
N LEU A 203 -5.98 -14.75 -13.88
CA LEU A 203 -4.94 -13.75 -14.09
C LEU A 203 -5.24 -13.01 -15.38
N GLY A 204 -5.61 -11.73 -15.28
CA GLY A 204 -5.89 -10.88 -16.43
C GLY A 204 -4.65 -10.61 -17.26
N GLY A 205 -4.78 -10.60 -18.61
CA GLY A 205 -3.61 -10.40 -19.47
C GLY A 205 -2.92 -9.04 -19.26
N GLN A 206 -3.64 -7.99 -18.86
CA GLN A 206 -3.09 -6.67 -18.56
C GLN A 206 -2.92 -6.41 -17.04
N ASP A 207 -3.12 -7.42 -16.22
CA ASP A 207 -2.94 -7.32 -14.77
C ASP A 207 -1.46 -7.50 -14.38
N TRP A 208 -0.65 -6.50 -14.69
CA TRP A 208 0.76 -6.49 -14.34
C TRP A 208 0.99 -6.42 -12.82
N ARG A 209 0.07 -5.79 -12.08
CA ARG A 209 0.20 -5.59 -10.62
C ARG A 209 0.17 -6.90 -9.84
N ASN A 210 -0.62 -7.86 -10.27
CA ASN A 210 -0.58 -9.22 -9.72
C ASN A 210 0.59 -10.01 -10.32
N SER A 211 0.77 -9.94 -11.63
CA SER A 211 1.76 -10.71 -12.37
C SER A 211 3.21 -10.44 -11.93
N VAL A 212 3.55 -9.20 -11.55
CA VAL A 212 4.91 -8.82 -11.13
C VAL A 212 5.42 -9.62 -9.93
N SER A 213 4.53 -10.20 -9.12
CA SER A 213 4.89 -11.06 -7.98
C SER A 213 5.73 -12.27 -8.40
N TRP A 214 5.50 -12.84 -9.58
CA TRP A 214 6.34 -13.92 -10.12
C TRP A 214 7.73 -13.44 -10.53
N ILE A 215 7.83 -12.21 -11.03
CA ILE A 215 9.13 -11.58 -11.30
C ILE A 215 9.91 -11.41 -10.00
N PHE A 216 9.29 -10.82 -8.99
CA PHE A 216 9.90 -10.61 -7.68
C PHE A 216 10.30 -11.91 -6.98
N ALA A 217 9.46 -12.95 -7.05
CA ALA A 217 9.76 -14.26 -6.49
C ALA A 217 10.98 -14.95 -7.13
N ASN A 218 11.35 -14.55 -8.34
CA ASN A 218 12.54 -15.01 -9.05
C ASN A 218 13.74 -14.04 -8.93
N ASN A 219 13.70 -13.09 -7.99
CA ASN A 219 14.70 -12.04 -7.79
C ASN A 219 14.84 -11.05 -8.97
N GLY A 220 13.86 -11.03 -9.86
CA GLY A 220 13.76 -10.04 -10.93
C GLY A 220 13.20 -8.71 -10.44
N ASP A 221 13.22 -7.72 -11.34
CA ASP A 221 12.64 -6.40 -11.12
C ASP A 221 12.12 -5.80 -12.43
N LEU A 222 11.38 -4.69 -12.33
CA LEU A 222 10.92 -3.94 -13.50
C LEU A 222 11.96 -2.92 -13.98
N ALA A 223 12.78 -2.37 -13.07
CA ALA A 223 13.90 -1.50 -13.38
C ALA A 223 14.90 -1.47 -12.22
N LYS A 224 16.12 -1.05 -12.51
CA LYS A 224 17.19 -0.83 -11.53
C LYS A 224 17.89 0.50 -11.76
N LYS A 225 18.53 1.03 -10.72
CA LYS A 225 19.39 2.22 -10.84
C LYS A 225 20.81 1.80 -11.20
N GLU A 226 21.34 2.31 -12.30
CA GLU A 226 22.74 2.16 -12.72
C GLU A 226 23.44 3.53 -12.70
N GLY A 227 24.24 3.79 -11.68
CA GLY A 227 24.79 5.13 -11.43
C GLY A 227 23.66 6.13 -11.14
N ASP A 228 23.54 7.17 -11.96
CA ASP A 228 22.50 8.20 -11.85
C ASP A 228 21.30 7.97 -12.80
N THR A 229 21.28 6.85 -13.52
CA THR A 229 20.27 6.54 -14.53
C THR A 229 19.47 5.31 -14.12
N TRP A 230 18.16 5.33 -14.34
CA TRP A 230 17.32 4.16 -14.23
C TRP A 230 17.23 3.43 -15.56
N VAL A 231 17.31 2.10 -15.51
CA VAL A 231 17.22 1.22 -16.68
C VAL A 231 16.17 0.14 -16.41
N SER A 232 15.36 -0.16 -17.40
CA SER A 232 14.42 -1.27 -17.37
C SER A 232 15.14 -2.62 -17.33
N THR A 233 14.54 -3.61 -16.69
CA THR A 233 15.13 -4.93 -16.48
C THR A 233 14.22 -6.07 -16.92
N LEU A 234 13.29 -5.81 -17.84
CA LEU A 234 12.38 -6.84 -18.32
C LEU A 234 13.09 -7.99 -19.02
N SER A 235 14.22 -7.70 -19.71
CA SER A 235 15.03 -8.72 -20.39
C SER A 235 16.14 -9.32 -19.52
N ASP A 236 16.28 -8.93 -18.25
CA ASP A 236 17.24 -9.53 -17.33
C ASP A 236 16.90 -11.01 -17.06
N PRO A 237 17.90 -11.89 -16.85
CA PRO A 237 17.68 -13.33 -16.76
C PRO A 237 16.70 -13.75 -15.67
N ASP A 238 16.70 -13.09 -14.51
CA ASP A 238 15.81 -13.42 -13.39
C ASP A 238 14.39 -12.92 -13.63
N THR A 239 14.22 -11.77 -14.26
CA THR A 239 12.93 -11.28 -14.74
C THR A 239 12.33 -12.21 -15.79
N LEU A 240 13.13 -12.67 -16.77
CA LEU A 240 12.68 -13.62 -17.79
C LEU A 240 12.21 -14.95 -17.21
N LYS A 241 12.76 -15.44 -16.09
CA LYS A 241 12.23 -16.62 -15.38
C LYS A 241 10.80 -16.37 -14.89
N GLY A 242 10.57 -15.25 -14.24
CA GLY A 242 9.23 -14.85 -13.79
C GLY A 242 8.25 -14.69 -14.95
N LEU A 243 8.68 -14.03 -16.04
CA LEU A 243 7.86 -13.87 -17.25
C LEU A 243 7.49 -15.20 -17.91
N ALA A 244 8.39 -16.17 -17.90
CA ALA A 244 8.10 -17.51 -18.42
C ALA A 244 7.03 -18.24 -17.58
N GLN A 245 7.07 -18.10 -16.25
CA GLN A 245 6.04 -18.65 -15.36
C GLN A 245 4.70 -17.94 -15.58
N ILE A 246 4.69 -16.62 -15.73
CA ILE A 246 3.48 -15.84 -16.04
C ILE A 246 2.88 -16.29 -17.38
N GLN A 247 3.71 -16.46 -18.41
CA GLN A 247 3.26 -16.97 -19.71
C GLN A 247 2.61 -18.35 -19.59
N ASP A 248 3.22 -19.25 -18.82
CA ASP A 248 2.67 -20.58 -18.58
C ASP A 248 1.31 -20.52 -17.87
N LEU A 249 1.16 -19.66 -16.86
CA LEU A 249 -0.11 -19.43 -16.17
C LEU A 249 -1.18 -18.84 -17.11
N TYR A 250 -0.83 -17.87 -17.95
CA TYR A 250 -1.75 -17.29 -18.93
C TYR A 250 -2.25 -18.32 -19.95
N ARG A 251 -1.40 -19.29 -20.32
CA ARG A 251 -1.75 -20.32 -21.29
C ARG A 251 -2.54 -21.48 -20.68
N ASN A 252 -2.19 -21.88 -19.46
CA ASN A 252 -2.59 -23.15 -18.90
C ASN A 252 -3.45 -23.08 -17.64
N ALA A 253 -3.47 -21.94 -16.92
CA ALA A 253 -4.24 -21.77 -15.70
C ALA A 253 -5.35 -20.73 -15.79
N SER A 254 -5.21 -19.75 -16.71
CA SER A 254 -6.15 -18.63 -16.82
C SER A 254 -6.94 -18.68 -18.14
N LYS A 255 -8.24 -18.44 -18.04
CA LYS A 255 -9.12 -18.16 -19.20
C LYS A 255 -9.53 -16.70 -19.26
N ALA A 256 -8.88 -15.84 -18.46
CA ALA A 256 -9.11 -14.40 -18.51
C ALA A 256 -8.75 -13.84 -19.91
N PRO A 257 -9.46 -12.82 -20.39
CA PRO A 257 -9.10 -12.12 -21.63
C PRO A 257 -7.69 -11.51 -21.57
N SER A 258 -7.03 -11.42 -22.73
CA SER A 258 -5.70 -10.80 -22.84
C SER A 258 -5.70 -9.31 -22.54
N ASP A 259 -6.84 -8.64 -22.62
CA ASP A 259 -7.07 -7.23 -22.31
C ASP A 259 -7.72 -7.02 -20.92
N ALA A 260 -7.95 -8.09 -20.16
CA ALA A 260 -8.47 -7.97 -18.80
C ALA A 260 -7.45 -7.29 -17.87
N LYS A 261 -7.92 -6.27 -17.16
CA LYS A 261 -7.15 -5.48 -16.19
C LYS A 261 -7.43 -5.92 -14.76
N ASP A 262 -6.62 -5.46 -13.83
CA ASP A 262 -6.85 -5.54 -12.38
C ASP A 262 -7.97 -4.56 -11.96
N ALA A 263 -9.21 -4.87 -12.32
CA ALA A 263 -10.35 -4.02 -11.97
C ALA A 263 -11.17 -4.60 -10.82
N THR A 264 -11.63 -5.85 -10.98
CA THR A 264 -12.54 -6.49 -10.02
C THR A 264 -12.36 -8.02 -10.01
N PRO A 265 -11.11 -8.55 -9.87
CA PRO A 265 -10.89 -10.00 -9.98
C PRO A 265 -11.64 -10.80 -8.90
N TRP A 266 -11.94 -10.20 -7.75
CA TRP A 266 -12.70 -10.82 -6.67
C TRP A 266 -14.12 -11.23 -7.07
N LEU A 267 -14.72 -10.62 -8.09
CA LEU A 267 -16.03 -11.03 -8.56
C LEU A 267 -16.03 -12.41 -9.24
N TYR A 268 -14.89 -12.85 -9.76
CA TYR A 268 -14.79 -14.10 -10.49
C TYR A 268 -14.72 -15.35 -9.61
N ILE A 269 -14.40 -15.20 -8.32
CA ILE A 269 -14.37 -16.28 -7.34
C ILE A 269 -15.72 -16.52 -6.67
N ASN A 270 -16.63 -15.56 -6.73
CA ASN A 270 -17.98 -15.68 -6.18
C ASN A 270 -18.84 -16.60 -7.03
N ASP A 271 -19.77 -17.29 -6.37
CA ASP A 271 -20.88 -17.91 -7.06
C ASP A 271 -21.72 -16.83 -7.74
N THR A 272 -21.92 -16.97 -9.04
CA THR A 272 -22.89 -16.20 -9.81
C THR A 272 -24.22 -16.94 -9.84
N ASP A 273 -25.18 -16.49 -10.65
CA ASP A 273 -26.49 -17.10 -10.71
C ASP A 273 -26.42 -18.62 -10.92
N GLN A 274 -27.41 -19.33 -10.37
CA GLN A 274 -27.54 -20.77 -10.62
C GLN A 274 -27.60 -21.03 -12.12
N ILE A 275 -26.89 -22.07 -12.55
CA ILE A 275 -26.97 -22.56 -13.92
C ILE A 275 -28.38 -23.13 -14.13
N LEU A 276 -29.07 -22.62 -15.14
CA LEU A 276 -30.36 -23.15 -15.54
C LEU A 276 -30.16 -24.25 -16.58
N ASP A 277 -31.03 -25.26 -16.58
CA ASP A 277 -31.11 -26.25 -17.63
C ASP A 277 -31.81 -25.68 -18.89
N ASP A 278 -31.99 -26.53 -19.89
CA ASP A 278 -32.64 -26.17 -21.17
C ASP A 278 -34.13 -25.80 -21.00
N GLU A 279 -34.74 -26.21 -19.89
CA GLU A 279 -36.13 -25.88 -19.49
C GLU A 279 -36.21 -24.62 -18.64
N GLY A 280 -35.07 -24.01 -18.25
CA GLY A 280 -34.98 -22.82 -17.41
C GLY A 280 -35.10 -23.07 -15.92
N GLU A 281 -34.96 -24.32 -15.49
CA GLU A 281 -34.99 -24.70 -14.07
C GLU A 281 -33.58 -24.73 -13.47
N ALA A 282 -33.47 -24.41 -12.17
CA ALA A 282 -32.18 -24.36 -11.48
C ALA A 282 -31.58 -25.77 -11.35
N THR A 283 -30.40 -25.97 -11.90
CA THR A 283 -29.69 -27.26 -11.87
C THR A 283 -29.08 -27.61 -10.51
N GLY A 284 -29.08 -26.68 -9.55
CA GLY A 284 -28.36 -26.79 -8.30
C GLY A 284 -26.85 -26.51 -8.43
N LYS A 285 -26.35 -26.29 -9.65
CA LYS A 285 -24.97 -25.87 -9.91
C LYS A 285 -24.88 -24.36 -9.94
N THR A 286 -23.80 -23.82 -9.42
CA THR A 286 -23.49 -22.39 -9.48
C THR A 286 -22.40 -22.13 -10.52
N SER A 287 -22.48 -21.00 -11.18
CA SER A 287 -21.44 -20.56 -12.10
C SER A 287 -20.41 -19.71 -11.33
N LEU A 288 -19.15 -20.07 -11.42
CA LEU A 288 -18.04 -19.21 -11.02
C LEU A 288 -17.02 -19.18 -12.15
N ALA A 289 -16.17 -18.16 -12.22
CA ALA A 289 -15.19 -18.05 -13.28
C ALA A 289 -13.81 -18.55 -12.89
N ALA A 290 -13.51 -18.61 -11.59
CA ALA A 290 -12.19 -18.97 -11.11
C ALA A 290 -12.20 -19.69 -9.75
N ALA A 291 -11.25 -20.61 -9.55
CA ALA A 291 -10.99 -21.21 -8.24
C ALA A 291 -10.08 -20.36 -7.37
N THR A 292 -9.25 -19.52 -7.97
CA THR A 292 -8.25 -18.71 -7.26
C THR A 292 -8.09 -17.34 -7.92
N ILE A 293 -7.91 -16.33 -7.11
CA ILE A 293 -7.56 -14.98 -7.54
C ILE A 293 -6.46 -14.41 -6.64
N MET A 294 -5.76 -13.40 -7.12
CA MET A 294 -4.94 -12.51 -6.30
C MET A 294 -5.61 -11.14 -6.27
N ALA A 295 -5.77 -10.57 -5.10
CA ALA A 295 -6.43 -9.28 -4.94
C ALA A 295 -5.90 -8.53 -3.70
N PRO A 296 -6.13 -7.19 -3.61
CA PRO A 296 -5.88 -6.45 -2.38
C PRO A 296 -6.70 -7.01 -1.21
N GLY A 297 -6.15 -6.92 0.00
CA GLY A 297 -6.77 -7.50 1.20
C GLY A 297 -8.22 -7.07 1.44
N TRP A 298 -8.55 -5.81 1.16
CA TRP A 298 -9.93 -5.30 1.30
C TRP A 298 -10.95 -5.99 0.37
N ALA A 299 -10.50 -6.74 -0.64
CA ALA A 299 -11.41 -7.48 -1.53
C ALA A 299 -12.25 -8.53 -0.78
N HIS A 300 -11.81 -9.00 0.41
CA HIS A 300 -12.56 -9.97 1.20
C HIS A 300 -13.98 -9.51 1.54
N TRP A 301 -14.23 -8.19 1.65
CA TRP A 301 -15.57 -7.63 1.85
C TRP A 301 -16.52 -7.83 0.66
N SER A 302 -15.96 -8.15 -0.50
CA SER A 302 -16.70 -8.40 -1.75
C SER A 302 -16.71 -9.87 -2.16
N ILE A 303 -16.16 -10.76 -1.32
CA ILE A 303 -16.09 -12.21 -1.54
C ILE A 303 -16.99 -12.92 -0.52
N GLY A 304 -17.81 -13.84 -0.99
CA GLY A 304 -18.69 -14.62 -0.12
C GLY A 304 -20.00 -15.02 -0.77
N ASP A 305 -20.84 -15.65 0.01
CA ASP A 305 -22.22 -15.98 -0.36
C ASP A 305 -23.07 -14.71 -0.46
N LEU A 306 -24.00 -14.69 -1.42
CA LEU A 306 -24.93 -13.58 -1.57
C LEU A 306 -25.94 -13.59 -0.42
N ALA A 307 -26.00 -12.50 0.33
CA ALA A 307 -26.91 -12.30 1.45
C ALA A 307 -27.67 -10.96 1.33
N LYS A 308 -28.65 -10.75 2.20
CA LYS A 308 -29.40 -9.50 2.29
C LYS A 308 -29.20 -8.88 3.67
N GLN A 309 -28.67 -7.65 3.69
CA GLN A 309 -28.58 -6.84 4.89
C GLN A 309 -29.29 -5.50 4.64
N ASP A 310 -30.29 -5.16 5.44
CA ASP A 310 -31.12 -3.95 5.30
C ASP A 310 -31.73 -3.77 3.89
N GLY A 311 -32.07 -4.90 3.23
CA GLY A 311 -32.64 -4.91 1.88
C GLY A 311 -31.65 -4.73 0.74
N LYS A 312 -30.36 -4.61 1.04
CA LYS A 312 -29.26 -4.53 0.04
C LYS A 312 -28.58 -5.88 -0.10
N ASP A 313 -28.07 -6.15 -1.29
CA ASP A 313 -27.21 -7.30 -1.54
C ASP A 313 -25.84 -7.03 -0.90
N VAL A 314 -25.37 -8.00 -0.09
CA VAL A 314 -24.05 -8.02 0.52
C VAL A 314 -23.40 -9.37 0.27
N ARG A 315 -22.08 -9.47 0.45
CA ARG A 315 -21.37 -10.74 0.47
C ARG A 315 -21.03 -11.10 1.91
N GLU A 316 -21.33 -12.34 2.30
CA GLU A 316 -20.96 -12.88 3.59
C GLU A 316 -19.93 -13.99 3.39
N TRP A 317 -18.76 -13.80 4.00
CA TRP A 317 -17.69 -14.77 3.93
C TRP A 317 -18.12 -16.12 4.52
N ASN A 318 -17.75 -17.19 3.84
CA ASN A 318 -18.09 -18.56 4.23
C ASN A 318 -16.82 -19.43 4.22
N ASP A 319 -16.29 -19.76 5.41
CA ASP A 319 -15.06 -20.53 5.59
C ASP A 319 -15.14 -21.97 5.03
N GLU A 320 -16.35 -22.51 4.78
CA GLU A 320 -16.51 -23.81 4.12
C GLU A 320 -16.23 -23.73 2.62
N LYS A 321 -16.34 -22.53 2.03
CA LYS A 321 -16.16 -22.33 0.59
C LYS A 321 -14.91 -21.55 0.24
N PHE A 322 -14.48 -20.63 1.07
CA PHE A 322 -13.43 -19.69 0.76
C PHE A 322 -12.30 -19.79 1.78
N SER A 323 -11.08 -19.55 1.33
CA SER A 323 -9.95 -19.32 2.21
C SER A 323 -8.99 -18.29 1.61
N ALA A 324 -8.14 -17.71 2.46
CA ALA A 324 -7.11 -16.77 2.08
C ALA A 324 -5.73 -17.27 2.53
N PHE A 325 -4.72 -17.04 1.69
CA PHE A 325 -3.34 -17.43 1.97
C PHE A 325 -2.36 -16.53 1.23
N VAL A 326 -1.09 -16.50 1.66
CA VAL A 326 -0.04 -15.76 0.97
C VAL A 326 0.45 -16.53 -0.25
N LEU A 327 0.81 -15.83 -1.34
CA LEU A 327 1.51 -16.47 -2.44
C LEU A 327 2.82 -17.06 -1.91
N PRO A 328 3.05 -18.37 -2.01
CA PRO A 328 4.30 -18.97 -1.56
C PRO A 328 5.45 -18.61 -2.50
N GLY A 329 6.64 -18.40 -1.95
CA GLY A 329 7.85 -18.18 -2.72
C GLY A 329 8.54 -19.49 -3.11
N ASN A 330 9.67 -19.36 -3.80
CA ASN A 330 10.44 -20.52 -4.27
C ASN A 330 11.08 -21.33 -3.13
N ASP A 331 11.27 -20.73 -1.96
CA ASP A 331 11.93 -21.31 -0.78
C ASP A 331 10.96 -21.70 0.34
N GLY A 332 9.65 -21.61 0.08
CA GLY A 332 8.60 -21.90 1.06
C GLY A 332 8.27 -20.75 2.00
N ASN A 333 9.00 -19.62 1.94
CA ASN A 333 8.59 -18.37 2.58
C ASN A 333 7.56 -17.63 1.70
N PRO A 334 6.80 -16.65 2.23
CA PRO A 334 5.93 -15.82 1.41
C PRO A 334 6.69 -15.17 0.25
N ALA A 335 6.13 -15.22 -0.96
CA ALA A 335 6.69 -14.52 -2.11
C ALA A 335 6.63 -13.01 -1.91
N PRO A 336 7.61 -12.25 -2.42
CA PRO A 336 7.45 -10.81 -2.54
C PRO A 336 6.28 -10.49 -3.48
N VAL A 337 5.32 -9.69 -3.00
CA VAL A 337 4.18 -9.21 -3.78
C VAL A 337 4.26 -7.71 -3.97
N LEU A 338 3.54 -7.17 -4.96
CA LEU A 338 3.46 -5.73 -5.12
C LEU A 338 2.83 -5.10 -3.88
N ALA A 339 3.56 -4.18 -3.26
CA ALA A 339 3.06 -3.40 -2.14
C ALA A 339 1.92 -2.48 -2.60
N GLY A 340 0.74 -2.68 -2.06
CA GLY A 340 -0.38 -1.75 -2.18
C GLY A 340 -0.48 -0.86 -0.95
N GLY A 341 -1.13 0.29 -1.09
CA GLY A 341 -1.31 1.25 -0.01
C GLY A 341 -0.80 2.64 -0.35
N SER A 342 -0.70 3.48 0.67
CA SER A 342 -0.44 4.90 0.50
C SER A 342 0.74 5.38 1.32
N ASN A 343 1.40 6.41 0.81
CA ASN A 343 2.31 7.27 1.55
C ASN A 343 1.61 8.59 1.89
N ILE A 344 2.10 9.26 2.92
CA ILE A 344 1.61 10.57 3.36
C ILE A 344 2.79 11.50 3.62
N GLY A 345 2.63 12.78 3.28
CA GLY A 345 3.69 13.76 3.47
C GLY A 345 3.19 15.18 3.64
N ILE A 346 4.06 16.05 4.15
CA ILE A 346 3.78 17.48 4.31
C ILE A 346 4.17 18.19 3.02
N SER A 347 3.25 18.97 2.43
CA SER A 347 3.58 19.79 1.26
C SER A 347 4.73 20.76 1.55
N ALA A 348 5.69 20.84 0.63
CA ALA A 348 6.79 21.82 0.73
C ALA A 348 6.31 23.29 0.74
N GLN A 349 5.13 23.54 0.20
CA GLN A 349 4.51 24.88 0.13
C GLN A 349 3.49 25.13 1.25
N SER A 350 3.33 24.20 2.22
CA SER A 350 2.43 24.42 3.37
C SER A 350 2.76 25.72 4.09
N GLN A 351 1.71 26.51 4.37
CA GLN A 351 1.84 27.75 5.13
C GLN A 351 1.75 27.51 6.66
N ASN A 352 1.48 26.25 7.06
CA ASN A 352 1.28 25.85 8.45
C ASN A 352 2.13 24.61 8.81
N PRO A 353 3.46 24.62 8.56
CA PRO A 353 4.29 23.42 8.71
C PRO A 353 4.27 22.81 10.12
N ASP A 354 4.18 23.63 11.16
CA ASP A 354 4.13 23.13 12.55
C ASP A 354 2.82 22.39 12.84
N LEU A 355 1.69 22.90 12.34
CA LEU A 355 0.39 22.22 12.45
C LEU A 355 0.35 20.95 11.59
N ALA A 356 0.98 20.97 10.41
CA ALA A 356 1.11 19.78 9.57
C ALA A 356 1.97 18.70 10.24
N LYS A 357 3.06 19.07 10.92
CA LYS A 357 3.87 18.13 11.72
C LYS A 357 3.05 17.52 12.86
N GLU A 358 2.17 18.30 13.51
CA GLU A 358 1.31 17.75 14.55
C GLU A 358 0.29 16.76 14.01
N LEU A 359 -0.30 17.03 12.85
CA LEU A 359 -1.16 16.06 12.18
C LEU A 359 -0.41 14.76 11.87
N MET A 360 0.85 14.84 11.44
CA MET A 360 1.67 13.63 11.24
C MET A 360 1.86 12.87 12.57
N ARG A 361 2.09 13.53 13.71
CA ARG A 361 2.18 12.86 15.02
C ARG A 361 0.90 12.14 15.39
N ILE A 362 -0.25 12.74 15.11
CA ILE A 362 -1.56 12.11 15.35
C ILE A 362 -1.73 10.87 14.47
N ILE A 363 -1.40 10.96 13.17
CA ILE A 363 -1.50 9.85 12.22
C ILE A 363 -0.59 8.68 12.62
N PHE A 364 0.59 8.96 13.14
CA PHE A 364 1.53 7.92 13.58
C PHE A 364 1.42 7.56 15.08
N SER A 365 0.42 8.10 15.78
CA SER A 365 0.15 7.73 17.18
C SER A 365 -0.34 6.28 17.30
N ALA A 366 -0.10 5.69 18.47
CA ALA A 366 -0.54 4.33 18.74
C ALA A 366 -2.06 4.16 18.57
N GLU A 367 -2.82 5.16 18.98
CA GLU A 367 -4.27 5.17 18.90
C GLU A 367 -4.75 5.12 17.45
N TYR A 368 -4.21 5.98 16.59
CA TYR A 368 -4.61 6.00 15.18
C TYR A 368 -4.15 4.76 14.42
N GLN A 369 -2.93 4.27 14.69
CA GLN A 369 -2.39 3.08 14.06
C GLN A 369 -3.18 1.81 14.44
N ASN A 370 -3.66 1.72 15.69
CA ASN A 370 -4.56 0.64 16.10
C ASN A 370 -5.93 0.76 15.40
N LEU A 371 -6.50 1.97 15.30
CA LEU A 371 -7.75 2.19 14.57
C LEU A 371 -7.63 1.81 13.08
N LEU A 372 -6.48 2.06 12.43
CA LEU A 372 -6.24 1.56 11.06
C LEU A 372 -6.39 0.05 11.02
N GLY A 373 -5.71 -0.69 11.91
CA GLY A 373 -5.78 -2.14 11.98
C GLY A 373 -7.18 -2.66 12.26
N GLU A 374 -7.89 -2.09 13.22
CA GLU A 374 -9.27 -2.44 13.58
C GLU A 374 -10.27 -2.24 12.42
N ASN A 375 -9.94 -1.32 11.50
CA ASN A 375 -10.70 -1.09 10.27
C ASN A 375 -10.15 -1.88 9.05
N GLY A 376 -9.26 -2.85 9.27
CA GLY A 376 -8.73 -3.74 8.21
C GLY A 376 -7.68 -3.11 7.31
N LEU A 377 -7.18 -1.92 7.66
CA LEU A 377 -6.07 -1.26 6.97
C LEU A 377 -4.75 -1.60 7.67
N GLY A 378 -3.77 -2.11 6.94
CA GLY A 378 -2.48 -2.47 7.51
C GLY A 378 -1.78 -1.25 8.13
N PRO A 379 -1.47 -1.24 9.45
CA PRO A 379 -0.77 -0.15 10.08
C PRO A 379 0.57 0.15 9.40
N ALA A 380 0.95 1.41 9.35
CA ALA A 380 2.24 1.84 8.82
C ALA A 380 3.42 1.33 9.66
N ASN A 381 3.18 1.13 10.94
CA ASN A 381 4.15 0.66 11.94
C ASN A 381 3.81 -0.78 12.36
N ALA A 382 4.76 -1.69 12.16
CA ALA A 382 4.62 -3.12 12.44
C ALA A 382 4.29 -3.46 13.91
N ASP A 383 4.61 -2.59 14.87
CA ASP A 383 4.30 -2.81 16.29
C ASP A 383 2.77 -2.83 16.55
N TYR A 384 1.96 -2.29 15.63
CA TYR A 384 0.50 -2.24 15.72
C TYR A 384 -0.23 -3.29 14.87
N ASN A 385 0.50 -4.19 14.22
CA ASN A 385 -0.10 -5.23 13.37
C ASN A 385 -1.11 -6.14 14.12
N ALA A 386 -1.00 -6.27 15.44
CA ALA A 386 -1.95 -7.03 16.25
C ALA A 386 -3.39 -6.47 16.19
N ALA A 387 -3.56 -5.19 15.84
CA ALA A 387 -4.87 -4.57 15.68
C ALA A 387 -5.65 -5.09 14.46
N LEU A 388 -4.98 -5.72 13.50
CA LEU A 388 -5.64 -6.41 12.38
C LEU A 388 -6.40 -7.67 12.81
N GLY A 389 -6.13 -8.20 14.02
CA GLY A 389 -6.68 -9.45 14.49
C GLY A 389 -5.77 -10.66 14.20
N ASP A 390 -6.35 -11.87 14.35
CA ASP A 390 -5.63 -13.15 14.23
C ASP A 390 -6.26 -14.11 13.22
N ASP A 391 -7.23 -13.65 12.45
CA ASP A 391 -7.88 -14.44 11.40
C ASP A 391 -6.96 -14.65 10.18
N GLN A 392 -7.42 -15.42 9.22
CA GLN A 392 -6.65 -15.73 8.00
C GLN A 392 -6.33 -14.48 7.16
N PHE A 393 -7.17 -13.44 7.20
CA PHE A 393 -6.95 -12.20 6.44
C PHE A 393 -5.85 -11.37 7.08
N ALA A 394 -5.90 -11.20 8.40
CA ALA A 394 -4.87 -10.53 9.17
C ALA A 394 -3.50 -11.19 8.98
N GLN A 395 -3.44 -12.54 9.09
CA GLN A 395 -2.22 -13.30 8.89
C GLN A 395 -1.67 -13.14 7.46
N ALA A 396 -2.54 -13.22 6.45
CA ALA A 396 -2.14 -13.04 5.05
C ALA A 396 -1.69 -11.59 4.79
N ALA A 397 -2.40 -10.59 5.32
CA ALA A 397 -2.04 -9.19 5.16
C ALA A 397 -0.68 -8.85 5.79
N ILE A 398 -0.44 -9.29 7.04
CA ILE A 398 0.82 -9.08 7.76
C ILE A 398 1.98 -9.74 7.03
N ALA A 399 1.82 -11.01 6.64
CA ALA A 399 2.86 -11.76 5.96
C ALA A 399 3.19 -11.16 4.58
N SER A 400 2.17 -10.75 3.82
CA SER A 400 2.34 -10.09 2.51
C SER A 400 2.99 -8.72 2.66
N ALA A 401 2.55 -7.88 3.61
CA ALA A 401 3.12 -6.56 3.84
C ALA A 401 4.60 -6.62 4.23
N SER A 402 4.95 -7.57 5.13
CA SER A 402 6.32 -7.77 5.61
C SER A 402 7.30 -8.18 4.50
N ASN A 403 6.79 -8.77 3.40
CA ASN A 403 7.59 -9.24 2.28
C ASN A 403 7.21 -8.53 0.96
N SER A 404 6.54 -7.38 1.06
CA SER A 404 6.12 -6.62 -0.12
C SER A 404 7.30 -5.88 -0.77
N LYS A 405 7.20 -5.73 -2.09
CA LYS A 405 8.16 -4.97 -2.90
C LYS A 405 7.43 -3.89 -3.67
N LEU A 406 8.04 -2.73 -3.79
CA LEU A 406 7.49 -1.62 -4.56
C LEU A 406 7.91 -1.66 -6.03
N THR A 407 7.22 -0.85 -6.81
CA THR A 407 7.69 -0.42 -8.12
C THR A 407 9.00 0.36 -7.99
N PRO A 408 9.79 0.44 -9.07
CA PRO A 408 11.03 1.21 -9.05
C PRO A 408 10.82 2.66 -8.59
N ALA A 409 11.64 3.14 -7.65
CA ALA A 409 11.61 4.52 -7.15
C ALA A 409 12.19 5.52 -8.18
N ALA A 410 11.93 5.31 -9.46
CA ALA A 410 12.40 6.15 -10.55
C ALA A 410 11.61 7.48 -10.60
N PRO A 411 12.26 8.62 -10.87
CA PRO A 411 11.57 9.93 -10.95
C PRO A 411 10.44 9.92 -11.97
N GLY A 412 10.59 9.22 -13.08
CA GLY A 412 9.61 9.14 -14.14
C GLY A 412 8.64 7.95 -14.04
N TRP A 413 8.55 7.24 -12.90
CA TRP A 413 7.69 6.07 -12.79
C TRP A 413 6.21 6.37 -13.07
N ALA A 414 5.70 7.52 -12.63
CA ALA A 414 4.34 7.94 -12.96
C ALA A 414 4.09 8.08 -14.48
N ALA A 415 5.11 8.42 -15.26
CA ALA A 415 5.01 8.43 -16.72
C ALA A 415 4.94 7.02 -17.31
N VAL A 416 5.65 6.05 -16.71
CA VAL A 416 5.54 4.63 -17.08
C VAL A 416 4.11 4.14 -16.85
N GLU A 417 3.55 4.37 -15.65
CA GLU A 417 2.18 3.95 -15.33
C GLU A 417 1.13 4.65 -16.20
N SER A 418 1.23 5.97 -16.38
CA SER A 418 0.25 6.74 -17.15
C SER A 418 0.26 6.42 -18.65
N SER A 419 1.39 5.95 -19.18
CA SER A 419 1.50 5.51 -20.59
C SER A 419 0.83 4.18 -20.88
N MET A 420 0.41 3.43 -19.86
CA MET A 420 -0.16 2.07 -19.95
C MET A 420 0.78 1.06 -20.63
N ILE A 421 2.09 1.32 -20.61
CA ILE A 421 3.07 0.50 -21.34
C ILE A 421 3.24 -0.88 -20.71
N LEU A 422 3.06 -1.00 -19.39
CA LEU A 422 3.11 -2.28 -18.70
C LEU A 422 1.89 -3.13 -19.04
N GLU A 423 0.70 -2.53 -19.07
CA GLU A 423 -0.51 -3.21 -19.52
C GLU A 423 -0.36 -3.72 -20.95
N GLU A 424 0.21 -2.92 -21.85
CA GLU A 424 0.50 -3.34 -23.23
C GLU A 424 1.49 -4.50 -23.28
N PHE A 425 2.58 -4.44 -22.51
CA PHE A 425 3.60 -5.48 -22.43
C PHE A 425 3.03 -6.80 -21.93
N PHE A 426 2.39 -6.78 -20.75
CA PHE A 426 1.82 -7.98 -20.13
C PHE A 426 0.71 -8.60 -20.98
N GLY A 427 -0.10 -7.78 -21.66
CA GLY A 427 -1.12 -8.24 -22.60
C GLY A 427 -0.58 -9.05 -23.79
N LYS A 428 0.70 -8.88 -24.14
CA LYS A 428 1.35 -9.61 -25.23
C LYS A 428 2.08 -10.89 -24.79
N ILE A 429 2.34 -11.07 -23.49
CA ILE A 429 3.14 -12.19 -22.95
C ILE A 429 2.54 -13.54 -23.35
N ARG A 430 1.22 -13.71 -23.26
CA ARG A 430 0.53 -14.97 -23.59
C ARG A 430 0.93 -15.51 -24.97
N ASP A 431 0.93 -14.64 -25.97
CA ASP A 431 1.07 -15.02 -27.37
C ASP A 431 2.50 -14.83 -27.91
N ALA A 432 3.44 -14.37 -27.06
CA ALA A 432 4.80 -14.16 -27.46
C ALA A 432 5.52 -15.48 -27.76
N ASP A 433 6.11 -15.60 -28.96
CA ASP A 433 6.96 -16.71 -29.35
C ASP A 433 8.38 -16.57 -28.74
N ASP A 434 8.85 -15.35 -28.58
CA ASP A 434 10.15 -15.00 -27.99
C ASP A 434 9.96 -13.91 -26.91
N LEU A 435 9.90 -14.38 -25.64
CA LEU A 435 9.75 -13.49 -24.49
C LEU A 435 10.93 -12.51 -24.34
N LYS A 436 12.13 -12.97 -24.68
CA LYS A 436 13.31 -12.11 -24.55
C LYS A 436 13.27 -10.98 -25.55
N ALA A 437 12.96 -11.26 -26.80
CA ALA A 437 12.83 -10.23 -27.84
C ALA A 437 11.72 -9.22 -27.50
N LEU A 438 10.57 -9.71 -26.96
CA LEU A 438 9.49 -8.85 -26.48
C LEU A 438 9.96 -7.98 -25.32
N ALA A 439 10.66 -8.52 -24.33
CA ALA A 439 11.18 -7.78 -23.19
C ALA A 439 12.19 -6.72 -23.61
N GLU A 440 13.15 -7.04 -24.50
CA GLU A 440 14.13 -6.07 -25.04
C GLU A 440 13.44 -4.91 -25.81
N GLU A 441 12.36 -5.19 -26.54
CA GLU A 441 11.57 -4.15 -27.19
C GLU A 441 10.97 -3.17 -26.17
N TYR A 442 10.44 -3.71 -25.04
CA TYR A 442 9.78 -2.88 -24.03
C TYR A 442 10.79 -2.21 -23.09
N ASP A 443 11.95 -2.80 -22.81
CA ASP A 443 13.06 -2.11 -22.13
C ASP A 443 13.41 -0.80 -22.86
N ALA A 444 13.58 -0.87 -24.17
CA ALA A 444 13.90 0.31 -24.99
C ALA A 444 12.81 1.41 -24.99
N LYS A 445 11.55 1.03 -24.74
CA LYS A 445 10.42 1.98 -24.63
C LYS A 445 10.29 2.57 -23.23
N ILE A 446 10.61 1.79 -22.18
CA ILE A 446 10.48 2.18 -20.78
C ILE A 446 11.65 3.04 -20.32
N ASP A 447 12.88 2.75 -20.75
CA ASP A 447 14.10 3.48 -20.35
C ASP A 447 13.98 5.01 -20.42
N PRO A 448 13.50 5.61 -21.54
CA PRO A 448 13.36 7.06 -21.60
C PRO A 448 12.28 7.61 -20.64
N LEU A 449 11.25 6.82 -20.30
CA LEU A 449 10.19 7.23 -19.38
C LEU A 449 10.70 7.27 -17.93
N LEU A 450 11.51 6.29 -17.51
CA LEU A 450 12.02 6.16 -16.14
C LEU A 450 12.81 7.40 -15.67
N ASN A 451 13.44 8.10 -16.60
CA ASN A 451 14.35 9.21 -16.32
C ASN A 451 13.71 10.59 -16.60
N LEU A 452 12.43 10.65 -16.87
CA LEU A 452 11.70 11.93 -16.94
C LEU A 452 11.69 12.61 -15.57
N LYS A 453 11.89 13.94 -15.58
CA LYS A 453 11.92 14.78 -14.38
C LYS A 453 10.74 15.74 -14.38
#